data_e7efd5143f8a4cf44283208f754256b4
#
_entry.id   e7efd5143f8a4cf44283208f754256b4
#
_cell.length_a   1.000
_cell.length_b   1.000
_cell.length_c   1.000
_cell.angle_alpha   90.00
_cell.angle_beta   90.00
_cell.angle_gamma   90.00
#
_symmetry.space_group_name_H-M   'P 1'
#
loop_
_entity.id
_entity.type
_entity.pdbx_description
1 polymer ?
#
loop_
_entity_poly.entity_id
_entity_poly.type
_entity_poly.pdbx_seq_one_letter_code
_entity_poly.pdbx_strand_id
1 'polypeptide(L)'
;MDSRVLQTQEWLNKTYGDVAGFPVVDEDGITGQATFKALIYALQIEIGISNPDGIFGNDTLSKCPTLRESLIPDSEIPRNIIFILQGSLWCKGISPKGFTGIFGPFTANAIYNFQLAAGIEPDKVVYPYVLHGIMNTDGYSFQETDDIYDTYRHEVQMGLNKYYGSKIGLIAPNGVWERKSHKNLIKAIQLEWGAVVDGSFGDGTLSKAPILSKNTNGYTNSKRLLVLND
;
A
#
# COMPACT_ATOMS: atom_id res chain seq x y z
N MET A 1 -2.69 -22.78 -7.67
CA MET A 1 -4.08 -22.38 -7.37
C MET A 1 -4.21 -22.22 -5.86
N ASP A 2 -4.47 -21.03 -5.41
CA ASP A 2 -4.77 -20.73 -4.00
C ASP A 2 -6.28 -20.67 -3.79
N SER A 3 -6.83 -21.54 -2.93
CA SER A 3 -8.27 -21.64 -2.68
C SER A 3 -8.87 -20.36 -2.07
N ARG A 4 -8.08 -19.54 -1.42
CA ARG A 4 -8.53 -18.28 -0.80
C ARG A 4 -8.56 -17.14 -1.81
N VAL A 5 -7.59 -17.11 -2.71
CA VAL A 5 -7.63 -16.20 -3.87
C VAL A 5 -8.82 -16.57 -4.76
N LEU A 6 -9.04 -17.86 -5.03
CA LEU A 6 -10.22 -18.33 -5.76
C LEU A 6 -11.53 -17.86 -5.09
N GLN A 7 -11.67 -18.09 -3.78
CA GLN A 7 -12.85 -17.63 -3.02
C GLN A 7 -13.06 -16.11 -3.14
N THR A 8 -11.98 -15.33 -3.20
CA THR A 8 -12.04 -13.88 -3.40
C THR A 8 -12.55 -13.53 -4.80
N GLN A 9 -12.06 -14.21 -5.82
CA GLN A 9 -12.46 -14.02 -7.23
C GLN A 9 -13.93 -14.39 -7.43
N GLU A 10 -14.36 -15.55 -6.94
CA GLU A 10 -15.77 -16.00 -6.96
C GLU A 10 -16.69 -14.99 -6.26
N TRP A 11 -16.28 -14.50 -5.08
CA TRP A 11 -17.06 -13.51 -4.34
C TRP A 11 -17.18 -12.18 -5.11
N LEU A 12 -16.08 -11.71 -5.73
CA LEU A 12 -16.08 -10.49 -6.52
C LEU A 12 -17.04 -10.60 -7.70
N ASN A 13 -16.94 -11.66 -8.49
CA ASN A 13 -17.80 -11.89 -9.65
C ASN A 13 -19.28 -12.04 -9.24
N LYS A 14 -19.54 -12.79 -8.18
CA LYS A 14 -20.89 -12.98 -7.64
C LYS A 14 -21.52 -11.69 -7.13
N THR A 15 -20.73 -10.83 -6.49
CA THR A 15 -21.25 -9.61 -5.82
C THR A 15 -21.37 -8.44 -6.78
N TYR A 16 -20.43 -8.30 -7.71
CA TYR A 16 -20.31 -7.13 -8.58
C TYR A 16 -20.38 -7.44 -10.07
N GLY A 17 -20.43 -8.71 -10.48
CA GLY A 17 -20.36 -9.10 -11.89
C GLY A 17 -21.45 -8.48 -12.77
N ASP A 18 -22.62 -8.22 -12.20
CA ASP A 18 -23.74 -7.57 -12.90
C ASP A 18 -23.66 -6.02 -12.89
N VAL A 19 -22.68 -5.44 -12.19
CA VAL A 19 -22.49 -3.98 -12.17
C VAL A 19 -21.85 -3.54 -13.48
N ALA A 20 -22.49 -2.60 -14.16
CA ALA A 20 -21.99 -2.09 -15.44
C ALA A 20 -20.55 -1.58 -15.33
N GLY A 21 -19.68 -2.11 -16.18
CA GLY A 21 -18.25 -1.75 -16.24
C GLY A 21 -17.36 -2.47 -15.22
N PHE A 22 -17.92 -3.33 -14.35
CA PHE A 22 -17.11 -4.13 -13.44
C PHE A 22 -16.17 -5.08 -14.23
N PRO A 23 -14.87 -5.12 -13.91
CA PRO A 23 -13.93 -6.03 -14.58
C PRO A 23 -14.05 -7.44 -13.98
N VAL A 24 -14.95 -8.25 -14.53
CA VAL A 24 -15.08 -9.68 -14.17
C VAL A 24 -13.72 -10.36 -14.31
N VAL A 25 -13.34 -11.18 -13.34
CA VAL A 25 -12.04 -11.86 -13.27
C VAL A 25 -12.15 -13.36 -13.50
N ASP A 26 -11.09 -13.97 -13.99
CA ASP A 26 -10.98 -15.43 -14.05
C ASP A 26 -10.92 -16.01 -12.64
N GLU A 27 -11.69 -17.08 -12.40
CA GLU A 27 -11.75 -17.80 -11.12
C GLU A 27 -10.68 -18.92 -11.12
N ASP A 28 -9.41 -18.50 -11.14
CA ASP A 28 -8.26 -19.40 -11.32
C ASP A 28 -7.42 -19.58 -10.03
N GLY A 29 -7.73 -18.81 -8.98
CA GLY A 29 -6.98 -18.82 -7.73
C GLY A 29 -5.55 -18.29 -7.89
N ILE A 30 -5.31 -17.45 -8.92
CA ILE A 30 -4.01 -16.82 -9.17
C ILE A 30 -4.14 -15.31 -8.93
N THR A 31 -3.32 -14.80 -8.05
CA THR A 31 -3.23 -13.35 -7.82
C THR A 31 -2.61 -12.66 -9.05
N GLY A 32 -3.27 -11.63 -9.55
CA GLY A 32 -2.80 -10.86 -10.70
C GLY A 32 -3.31 -9.41 -10.70
N GLN A 33 -2.88 -8.65 -11.69
CA GLN A 33 -3.33 -7.27 -11.87
C GLN A 33 -4.85 -7.20 -12.09
N ALA A 34 -5.45 -8.17 -12.76
CA ALA A 34 -6.89 -8.25 -12.98
C ALA A 34 -7.65 -8.36 -11.66
N THR A 35 -7.22 -9.26 -10.74
CA THR A 35 -7.84 -9.43 -9.43
C THR A 35 -7.73 -8.16 -8.59
N PHE A 36 -6.57 -7.50 -8.55
CA PHE A 36 -6.42 -6.24 -7.82
C PHE A 36 -7.23 -5.11 -8.44
N LYS A 37 -7.32 -5.03 -9.77
CA LYS A 37 -8.17 -4.05 -10.45
C LYS A 37 -9.64 -4.24 -10.06
N ALA A 38 -10.12 -5.48 -10.00
CA ALA A 38 -11.49 -5.78 -9.58
C ALA A 38 -11.73 -5.46 -8.10
N LEU A 39 -10.77 -5.75 -7.20
CA LEU A 39 -10.84 -5.39 -5.79
C LEU A 39 -10.91 -3.86 -5.60
N ILE A 40 -10.10 -3.10 -6.34
CA ILE A 40 -10.12 -1.63 -6.29
C ILE A 40 -11.44 -1.09 -6.85
N TYR A 41 -11.92 -1.65 -7.95
CA TYR A 41 -13.21 -1.26 -8.54
C TYR A 41 -14.37 -1.50 -7.56
N ALA A 42 -14.40 -2.67 -6.90
CA ALA A 42 -15.36 -3.00 -5.87
C ALA A 42 -15.27 -2.02 -4.68
N LEU A 43 -14.07 -1.70 -4.22
CA LEU A 43 -13.87 -0.68 -3.17
C LEU A 43 -14.43 0.67 -3.60
N GLN A 44 -14.18 1.10 -4.84
CA GLN A 44 -14.67 2.36 -5.37
C GLN A 44 -16.21 2.42 -5.39
N ILE A 45 -16.88 1.32 -5.70
CA ILE A 45 -18.35 1.21 -5.59
C ILE A 45 -18.78 1.44 -4.14
N GLU A 46 -18.19 0.71 -3.19
CA GLU A 46 -18.58 0.73 -1.78
C GLU A 46 -18.34 2.09 -1.10
N ILE A 47 -17.32 2.85 -1.55
CA ILE A 47 -17.03 4.20 -1.03
C ILE A 47 -17.68 5.32 -1.85
N GLY A 48 -18.55 4.99 -2.82
CA GLY A 48 -19.33 5.96 -3.58
C GLY A 48 -18.52 6.80 -4.58
N ILE A 49 -17.56 6.18 -5.28
CA ILE A 49 -16.91 6.81 -6.44
C ILE A 49 -17.87 6.74 -7.63
N SER A 50 -18.18 7.88 -8.23
CA SER A 50 -19.19 7.97 -9.29
C SER A 50 -18.78 7.25 -10.59
N ASN A 51 -17.50 7.20 -10.89
CA ASN A 51 -16.95 6.52 -12.08
C ASN A 51 -15.79 5.60 -11.63
N PRO A 52 -16.10 4.39 -11.15
CA PRO A 52 -15.07 3.43 -10.79
C PRO A 52 -14.20 3.07 -12.01
N ASP A 53 -12.89 2.97 -11.82
CA ASP A 53 -11.91 2.69 -12.87
C ASP A 53 -10.94 1.53 -12.51
N GLY A 54 -11.00 1.09 -11.24
CA GLY A 54 -10.09 0.08 -10.72
C GLY A 54 -8.66 0.58 -10.52
N ILE A 55 -8.46 1.90 -10.44
CA ILE A 55 -7.17 2.54 -10.13
C ILE A 55 -7.25 3.21 -8.76
N PHE A 56 -6.36 2.83 -7.85
CA PHE A 56 -6.30 3.44 -6.52
C PHE A 56 -5.63 4.82 -6.58
N GLY A 57 -6.36 5.80 -7.09
CA GLY A 57 -5.91 7.20 -7.23
C GLY A 57 -6.23 8.07 -6.00
N ASN A 58 -6.01 9.38 -6.13
CA ASN A 58 -6.23 10.35 -5.06
C ASN A 58 -7.70 10.40 -4.61
N ASP A 59 -8.66 10.27 -5.53
CA ASP A 59 -10.09 10.28 -5.20
C ASP A 59 -10.45 9.07 -4.34
N THR A 60 -9.95 7.88 -4.70
CA THR A 60 -10.10 6.67 -3.91
C THR A 60 -9.46 6.85 -2.53
N LEU A 61 -8.21 7.34 -2.49
CA LEU A 61 -7.47 7.56 -1.24
C LEU A 61 -8.21 8.52 -0.30
N SER A 62 -8.78 9.61 -0.82
CA SER A 62 -9.45 10.64 -0.03
C SER A 62 -10.78 10.19 0.58
N LYS A 63 -11.48 9.25 -0.09
CA LYS A 63 -12.77 8.71 0.35
C LYS A 63 -12.66 7.42 1.15
N CYS A 64 -11.49 6.76 1.14
CA CYS A 64 -11.28 5.53 1.90
C CYS A 64 -11.48 5.76 3.40
N PRO A 65 -12.28 4.91 4.06
CA PRO A 65 -12.40 4.94 5.51
C PRO A 65 -11.15 4.40 6.20
N THR A 66 -10.96 4.79 7.45
CA THR A 66 -10.01 4.11 8.35
C THR A 66 -10.70 2.89 8.95
N LEU A 67 -10.09 1.70 8.82
CA LEU A 67 -10.65 0.43 9.30
C LEU A 67 -9.94 -0.04 10.56
N ARG A 68 -10.70 -0.57 11.52
CA ARG A 68 -10.21 -1.09 12.78
C ARG A 68 -11.16 -2.13 13.37
N GLU A 69 -10.69 -2.91 14.31
CA GLU A 69 -11.43 -4.01 14.93
C GLU A 69 -12.75 -3.59 15.60
N SER A 70 -12.85 -2.34 16.08
CA SER A 70 -14.05 -1.85 16.76
C SER A 70 -15.21 -1.46 15.83
N LEU A 71 -15.02 -1.49 14.50
CA LEU A 71 -16.08 -1.11 13.55
C LEU A 71 -17.14 -2.20 13.47
N ILE A 72 -18.40 -1.77 13.43
CA ILE A 72 -19.57 -2.66 13.30
C ILE A 72 -19.98 -2.70 11.82
N PRO A 73 -19.81 -3.85 11.13
CA PRO A 73 -20.22 -3.99 9.73
C PRO A 73 -21.71 -3.70 9.54
N ASP A 74 -22.04 -3.10 8.40
CA ASP A 74 -23.39 -2.70 7.96
C ASP A 74 -24.08 -1.63 8.83
N SER A 75 -23.43 -1.18 9.92
CA SER A 75 -23.89 -0.08 10.76
C SER A 75 -22.98 1.14 10.61
N GLU A 76 -21.67 0.96 10.72
CA GLU A 76 -20.68 2.04 10.62
C GLU A 76 -19.93 2.02 9.29
N ILE A 77 -19.87 0.85 8.65
CA ILE A 77 -19.15 0.64 7.39
C ILE A 77 -19.79 -0.50 6.60
N PRO A 78 -19.90 -0.41 5.25
CA PRO A 78 -20.32 -1.53 4.43
C PRO A 78 -19.47 -2.77 4.67
N ARG A 79 -20.12 -3.90 4.97
CA ARG A 79 -19.45 -5.19 5.22
C ARG A 79 -18.55 -5.61 4.06
N ASN A 80 -18.93 -5.25 2.85
CA ASN A 80 -18.16 -5.55 1.64
C ASN A 80 -16.76 -4.95 1.66
N ILE A 81 -16.55 -3.79 2.32
CA ILE A 81 -15.21 -3.20 2.46
C ILE A 81 -14.29 -4.13 3.27
N ILE A 82 -14.84 -4.83 4.27
CA ILE A 82 -14.04 -5.81 5.04
C ILE A 82 -13.77 -7.07 4.21
N PHE A 83 -14.72 -7.54 3.41
CA PHE A 83 -14.45 -8.63 2.46
C PHE A 83 -13.36 -8.25 1.45
N ILE A 84 -13.41 -7.03 0.90
CA ILE A 84 -12.39 -6.51 -0.01
C ILE A 84 -11.01 -6.47 0.67
N LEU A 85 -10.94 -5.99 1.91
CA LEU A 85 -9.70 -5.99 2.70
C LEU A 85 -9.16 -7.41 2.90
N GLN A 86 -10.01 -8.35 3.34
CA GLN A 86 -9.61 -9.74 3.58
C GLN A 86 -9.15 -10.43 2.30
N GLY A 87 -9.85 -10.21 1.18
CA GLY A 87 -9.45 -10.71 -0.13
C GLY A 87 -8.11 -10.12 -0.61
N SER A 88 -7.92 -8.82 -0.41
CA SER A 88 -6.66 -8.15 -0.75
C SER A 88 -5.48 -8.70 0.07
N LEU A 89 -5.69 -8.98 1.36
CA LEU A 89 -4.67 -9.61 2.21
C LEU A 89 -4.32 -11.03 1.71
N TRP A 90 -5.32 -11.84 1.34
CA TRP A 90 -5.07 -13.15 0.74
C TRP A 90 -4.26 -13.04 -0.55
N CYS A 91 -4.61 -12.09 -1.43
CA CYS A 91 -3.86 -11.82 -2.65
C CYS A 91 -2.42 -11.35 -2.39
N LYS A 92 -2.11 -10.80 -1.22
CA LYS A 92 -0.76 -10.45 -0.76
C LYS A 92 -0.03 -11.59 -0.03
N GLY A 93 -0.62 -12.78 0.07
CA GLY A 93 -0.05 -13.89 0.81
C GLY A 93 -0.12 -13.72 2.34
N ILE A 94 -0.91 -12.77 2.84
CA ILE A 94 -1.08 -12.50 4.27
C ILE A 94 -2.45 -13.05 4.70
N SER A 95 -2.44 -14.04 5.59
CA SER A 95 -3.66 -14.72 6.00
C SER A 95 -4.45 -13.97 7.07
N PRO A 96 -5.66 -13.44 6.77
CA PRO A 96 -6.60 -12.97 7.80
C PRO A 96 -7.38 -14.11 8.47
N LYS A 97 -7.03 -15.36 8.19
CA LYS A 97 -7.63 -16.61 8.70
C LYS A 97 -9.16 -16.75 8.50
N GLY A 98 -9.77 -15.89 7.70
CA GLY A 98 -11.20 -15.98 7.37
C GLY A 98 -11.59 -14.98 6.30
N PHE A 99 -12.69 -15.30 5.60
CA PHE A 99 -13.37 -14.42 4.64
C PHE A 99 -14.77 -14.20 5.17
N THR A 100 -14.90 -13.33 6.19
CA THR A 100 -16.08 -13.24 7.04
C THR A 100 -16.83 -11.91 6.92
N GLY A 101 -16.18 -10.90 6.32
CA GLY A 101 -16.70 -9.54 6.32
C GLY A 101 -16.75 -8.89 7.72
N ILE A 102 -15.96 -9.41 8.66
CA ILE A 102 -15.84 -8.88 10.03
C ILE A 102 -14.36 -8.57 10.29
N PHE A 103 -14.07 -7.35 10.71
CA PHE A 103 -12.73 -6.97 11.15
C PHE A 103 -12.51 -7.45 12.59
N GLY A 104 -12.24 -8.74 12.74
CA GLY A 104 -11.96 -9.36 14.04
C GLY A 104 -10.45 -9.49 14.32
N PRO A 105 -10.08 -10.16 15.46
CA PRO A 105 -8.69 -10.29 15.91
C PRO A 105 -7.73 -10.88 14.87
N PHE A 106 -8.20 -11.81 14.03
CA PHE A 106 -7.37 -12.43 13.00
C PHE A 106 -7.06 -11.46 11.86
N THR A 107 -8.04 -10.65 11.43
CA THR A 107 -7.83 -9.58 10.45
C THR A 107 -6.89 -8.53 11.03
N ALA A 108 -7.09 -8.12 12.30
CA ALA A 108 -6.20 -7.19 12.99
C ALA A 108 -4.76 -7.69 13.06
N ASN A 109 -4.54 -8.99 13.32
CA ASN A 109 -3.19 -9.58 13.32
C ASN A 109 -2.58 -9.66 11.91
N ALA A 110 -3.39 -9.89 10.87
CA ALA A 110 -2.91 -9.83 9.49
C ALA A 110 -2.43 -8.41 9.12
N ILE A 111 -3.15 -7.38 9.57
CA ILE A 111 -2.73 -5.99 9.41
C ILE A 111 -1.44 -5.69 10.18
N TYR A 112 -1.33 -6.14 11.42
CA TYR A 112 -0.11 -6.03 12.22
C TYR A 112 1.11 -6.60 11.47
N ASN A 113 0.98 -7.81 10.93
CA ASN A 113 2.05 -8.45 10.15
C ASN A 113 2.40 -7.68 8.87
N PHE A 114 1.38 -7.16 8.16
CA PHE A 114 1.60 -6.29 7.01
C PHE A 114 2.38 -5.03 7.38
N GLN A 115 1.97 -4.36 8.47
CA GLN A 115 2.61 -3.13 8.94
C GLN A 115 4.07 -3.36 9.36
N LEU A 116 4.35 -4.46 10.07
CA LEU A 116 5.72 -4.88 10.38
C LEU A 116 6.55 -5.09 9.12
N ALA A 117 6.03 -5.89 8.18
CA ALA A 117 6.71 -6.18 6.92
C ALA A 117 6.91 -4.92 6.06
N ALA A 118 6.01 -3.95 6.15
CA ALA A 118 6.10 -2.66 5.47
C ALA A 118 7.03 -1.66 6.19
N GLY A 119 7.48 -1.94 7.42
CA GLY A 119 8.33 -1.04 8.20
C GLY A 119 7.61 0.18 8.77
N ILE A 120 6.31 0.09 8.99
CA ILE A 120 5.52 1.14 9.62
C ILE A 120 5.05 0.70 11.01
N GLU A 121 4.55 1.66 11.81
CA GLU A 121 4.04 1.37 13.17
C GLU A 121 2.92 0.31 13.11
N PRO A 122 3.06 -0.82 13.83
CA PRO A 122 2.10 -1.91 13.78
C PRO A 122 0.94 -1.71 14.79
N ASP A 123 0.08 -0.74 14.51
CA ASP A 123 -1.07 -0.35 15.35
C ASP A 123 -2.37 -1.11 15.04
N LYS A 124 -2.36 -2.02 14.05
CA LYS A 124 -3.52 -2.79 13.58
C LYS A 124 -4.63 -1.95 12.93
N VAL A 125 -4.36 -0.68 12.62
CA VAL A 125 -5.30 0.22 11.97
C VAL A 125 -5.01 0.30 10.47
N VAL A 126 -6.03 0.15 9.65
CA VAL A 126 -5.91 0.32 8.19
C VAL A 126 -6.28 1.75 7.82
N TYR A 127 -5.29 2.61 7.83
CA TYR A 127 -5.43 3.94 7.25
C TYR A 127 -5.54 3.86 5.72
N PRO A 128 -6.08 4.89 5.03
CA PRO A 128 -6.20 4.88 3.57
C PRO A 128 -4.89 4.54 2.85
N TYR A 129 -3.75 5.05 3.29
CA TYR A 129 -2.44 4.76 2.69
C TYR A 129 -1.98 3.31 2.95
N VAL A 130 -2.40 2.70 4.07
CA VAL A 130 -2.14 1.28 4.38
C VAL A 130 -2.95 0.40 3.44
N LEU A 131 -4.26 0.70 3.25
CA LEU A 131 -5.11 -0.02 2.30
C LEU A 131 -4.57 0.09 0.88
N HIS A 132 -4.14 1.29 0.46
CA HIS A 132 -3.47 1.49 -0.82
C HIS A 132 -2.22 0.60 -0.96
N GLY A 133 -1.40 0.49 0.09
CA GLY A 133 -0.23 -0.40 0.09
C GLY A 133 -0.60 -1.88 -0.04
N ILE A 134 -1.66 -2.33 0.64
CA ILE A 134 -2.17 -3.70 0.53
C ILE A 134 -2.70 -3.98 -0.89
N MET A 135 -3.42 -3.05 -1.50
CA MET A 135 -4.04 -3.22 -2.82
C MET A 135 -3.12 -2.87 -4.00
N ASN A 136 -1.91 -2.42 -3.72
CA ASN A 136 -0.94 -2.11 -4.75
C ASN A 136 -0.34 -3.39 -5.35
N THR A 137 -0.29 -3.45 -6.68
CA THR A 137 0.26 -4.59 -7.41
C THR A 137 1.78 -4.68 -7.37
N ASP A 138 2.46 -3.60 -6.99
CA ASP A 138 3.91 -3.62 -6.87
C ASP A 138 4.31 -4.37 -5.58
N GLY A 139 5.10 -5.41 -5.72
CA GLY A 139 5.53 -6.27 -4.61
C GLY A 139 4.43 -7.24 -4.16
N TYR A 140 4.23 -8.29 -4.93
CA TYR A 140 3.27 -9.37 -4.64
C TYR A 140 3.56 -10.15 -3.36
N SER A 141 4.77 -10.11 -2.88
CA SER A 141 5.11 -10.69 -1.59
C SER A 141 5.98 -9.71 -0.82
N PHE A 142 5.58 -9.42 0.40
CA PHE A 142 6.50 -8.97 1.43
C PHE A 142 7.29 -10.17 1.97
N GLN A 143 7.51 -11.22 1.13
CA GLN A 143 8.29 -12.38 1.52
C GLN A 143 9.76 -12.04 1.37
N GLU A 144 10.49 -12.23 2.45
CA GLU A 144 11.93 -12.33 2.43
C GLU A 144 12.33 -13.45 1.44
N THR A 145 13.00 -13.09 0.36
CA THR A 145 13.64 -14.07 -0.51
C THR A 145 15.11 -14.10 -0.13
N ASP A 146 15.56 -15.22 0.40
CA ASP A 146 16.90 -15.42 0.96
C ASP A 146 18.06 -15.13 -0.01
N ASP A 147 17.81 -15.00 -1.32
CA ASP A 147 18.85 -15.03 -2.34
C ASP A 147 19.21 -13.68 -3.01
N ILE A 148 18.47 -12.57 -2.76
CA ILE A 148 18.74 -11.26 -3.40
C ILE A 148 18.56 -10.12 -2.41
N TYR A 149 18.94 -10.34 -1.17
CA TYR A 149 18.71 -9.37 -0.11
C TYR A 149 19.85 -8.35 -0.05
N ASP A 150 19.65 -7.19 -0.64
CA ASP A 150 20.51 -6.03 -0.38
C ASP A 150 20.00 -5.34 0.89
N THR A 151 20.67 -5.58 1.99
CA THR A 151 20.32 -5.06 3.32
C THR A 151 20.20 -3.54 3.31
N TYR A 152 21.07 -2.82 2.63
CA TYR A 152 21.03 -1.35 2.58
C TYR A 152 19.81 -0.84 1.82
N ARG A 153 19.48 -1.45 0.68
CA ARG A 153 18.29 -1.07 -0.08
C ARG A 153 17.01 -1.35 0.68
N HIS A 154 16.96 -2.49 1.38
CA HIS A 154 15.86 -2.82 2.27
C HIS A 154 15.68 -1.78 3.37
N GLU A 155 16.75 -1.41 4.08
CA GLU A 155 16.73 -0.39 5.13
C GLU A 155 16.26 0.98 4.61
N VAL A 156 16.72 1.38 3.42
CA VAL A 156 16.25 2.61 2.78
C VAL A 156 14.76 2.53 2.44
N GLN A 157 14.28 1.40 1.90
CA GLN A 157 12.86 1.19 1.61
C GLN A 157 12.01 1.22 2.89
N MET A 158 12.46 0.56 3.97
CA MET A 158 11.83 0.62 5.29
C MET A 158 11.79 2.05 5.84
N GLY A 159 12.90 2.79 5.72
CA GLY A 159 12.96 4.19 6.12
C GLY A 159 12.00 5.08 5.33
N LEU A 160 11.91 4.90 4.01
CA LEU A 160 10.93 5.61 3.17
C LEU A 160 9.49 5.35 3.61
N ASN A 161 9.15 4.10 3.88
CA ASN A 161 7.82 3.76 4.38
C ASN A 161 7.54 4.37 5.76
N LYS A 162 8.47 4.21 6.69
CA LYS A 162 8.34 4.69 8.08
C LYS A 162 8.13 6.20 8.17
N TYR A 163 8.92 6.98 7.45
CA TYR A 163 8.93 8.44 7.60
C TYR A 163 8.03 9.16 6.59
N TYR A 164 7.80 8.57 5.43
CA TYR A 164 7.09 9.23 4.33
C TYR A 164 5.89 8.44 3.79
N GLY A 165 5.73 7.17 4.16
CA GLY A 165 4.73 6.28 3.59
C GLY A 165 3.30 6.83 3.61
N SER A 166 2.91 7.55 4.67
CA SER A 166 1.61 8.20 4.78
C SER A 166 1.38 9.34 3.76
N LYS A 167 2.45 9.91 3.22
CA LYS A 167 2.41 11.06 2.29
C LYS A 167 2.66 10.67 0.84
N ILE A 168 3.53 9.69 0.60
CA ILE A 168 3.97 9.30 -0.75
C ILE A 168 3.53 7.91 -1.18
N GLY A 169 2.86 7.17 -0.29
CA GLY A 169 2.48 5.77 -0.47
C GLY A 169 3.58 4.79 -0.07
N LEU A 170 3.17 3.56 0.25
CA LEU A 170 4.09 2.49 0.63
C LEU A 170 4.72 1.81 -0.58
N ILE A 171 5.95 1.33 -0.41
CA ILE A 171 6.66 0.44 -1.33
C ILE A 171 6.99 -0.86 -0.63
N ALA A 172 7.16 -1.95 -1.40
CA ALA A 172 7.63 -3.22 -0.84
C ALA A 172 9.10 -3.09 -0.45
N PRO A 173 9.46 -3.30 0.84
CA PRO A 173 10.85 -3.26 1.27
C PRO A 173 11.53 -4.63 1.02
N ASN A 174 11.72 -4.97 -0.24
CA ASN A 174 12.25 -6.26 -0.70
C ASN A 174 13.76 -6.24 -1.02
N GLY A 175 14.45 -5.15 -0.77
CA GLY A 175 15.86 -4.99 -1.11
C GLY A 175 16.13 -4.83 -2.62
N VAL A 176 15.10 -4.90 -3.46
CA VAL A 176 15.23 -4.68 -4.92
C VAL A 176 14.93 -3.21 -5.24
N TRP A 177 15.90 -2.53 -5.87
CA TRP A 177 15.76 -1.12 -6.19
C TRP A 177 15.08 -0.94 -7.55
N GLU A 178 13.78 -0.74 -7.54
CA GLU A 178 12.95 -0.58 -8.73
C GLU A 178 12.63 0.90 -9.03
N ARG A 179 12.01 1.15 -10.18
CA ARG A 179 11.57 2.49 -10.59
C ARG A 179 10.69 3.17 -9.54
N LYS A 180 9.88 2.41 -8.82
CA LYS A 180 9.00 2.94 -7.76
C LYS A 180 9.78 3.34 -6.53
N SER A 181 10.77 2.55 -6.10
CA SER A 181 11.68 2.91 -5.00
C SER A 181 12.39 4.23 -5.30
N HIS A 182 12.90 4.37 -6.53
CA HIS A 182 13.54 5.60 -7.00
C HIS A 182 12.57 6.79 -7.00
N LYS A 183 11.36 6.60 -7.51
CA LYS A 183 10.32 7.64 -7.54
C LYS A 183 9.91 8.08 -6.13
N ASN A 184 9.78 7.15 -5.19
CA ASN A 184 9.44 7.47 -3.80
C ASN A 184 10.60 8.18 -3.08
N LEU A 185 11.85 7.81 -3.36
CA LEU A 185 13.00 8.55 -2.85
C LEU A 185 12.98 10.01 -3.33
N ILE A 186 12.71 10.25 -4.62
CA ILE A 186 12.59 11.62 -5.16
C ILE A 186 11.45 12.37 -4.47
N LYS A 187 10.28 11.73 -4.29
CA LYS A 187 9.15 12.35 -3.59
C LYS A 187 9.49 12.73 -2.14
N ALA A 188 10.23 11.86 -1.44
CA ALA A 188 10.70 12.15 -0.08
C ALA A 188 11.62 13.37 -0.06
N ILE A 189 12.57 13.46 -0.99
CA ILE A 189 13.44 14.62 -1.17
C ILE A 189 12.63 15.88 -1.45
N GLN A 190 11.65 15.81 -2.35
CA GLN A 190 10.78 16.93 -2.69
C GLN A 190 9.97 17.42 -1.49
N LEU A 191 9.48 16.53 -0.64
CA LEU A 191 8.80 16.87 0.61
C LEU A 191 9.73 17.62 1.57
N GLU A 192 10.98 17.14 1.76
CA GLU A 192 11.94 17.77 2.65
C GLU A 192 12.39 19.15 2.15
N TRP A 193 12.48 19.33 0.84
CA TRP A 193 12.91 20.58 0.23
C TRP A 193 11.78 21.57 -0.08
N GLY A 194 10.53 21.19 0.18
CA GLY A 194 9.36 22.02 -0.13
C GLY A 194 9.14 22.22 -1.64
N ALA A 195 9.53 21.24 -2.44
CA ALA A 195 9.27 21.21 -3.88
C ALA A 195 7.92 20.55 -4.19
N VAL A 196 7.48 20.64 -5.45
CA VAL A 196 6.30 19.90 -5.92
C VAL A 196 6.58 18.41 -5.87
N VAL A 197 5.70 17.64 -5.21
CA VAL A 197 5.87 16.21 -4.96
C VAL A 197 5.29 15.39 -6.12
N ASP A 198 6.03 15.31 -7.22
CA ASP A 198 5.65 14.55 -8.42
C ASP A 198 6.50 13.30 -8.67
N GLY A 199 7.62 13.18 -7.96
CA GLY A 199 8.58 12.08 -8.11
C GLY A 199 9.46 12.21 -9.36
N SER A 200 9.58 13.42 -9.91
CA SER A 200 10.46 13.75 -11.03
C SER A 200 11.53 14.75 -10.57
N PHE A 201 12.81 14.39 -10.69
CA PHE A 201 13.91 15.26 -10.28
C PHE A 201 14.28 16.20 -11.42
N GLY A 202 13.60 17.34 -11.52
CA GLY A 202 13.83 18.37 -12.51
C GLY A 202 14.28 19.70 -11.90
N ASP A 203 14.33 20.77 -12.73
CA ASP A 203 14.78 22.12 -12.33
C ASP A 203 13.99 22.67 -11.13
N GLY A 204 12.69 22.38 -11.05
CA GLY A 204 11.84 22.78 -9.91
C GLY A 204 12.31 22.15 -8.59
N THR A 205 12.73 20.90 -8.59
CA THR A 205 13.31 20.22 -7.43
C THR A 205 14.71 20.76 -7.14
N LEU A 206 15.54 20.88 -8.17
CA LEU A 206 16.93 21.37 -8.04
C LEU A 206 16.98 22.79 -7.48
N SER A 207 16.07 23.66 -7.86
CA SER A 207 16.00 25.05 -7.36
C SER A 207 15.71 25.14 -5.85
N LYS A 208 15.20 24.07 -5.25
CA LYS A 208 14.91 23.96 -3.81
C LYS A 208 15.98 23.18 -3.05
N ALA A 209 16.99 22.65 -3.76
CA ALA A 209 18.05 21.89 -3.15
C ALA A 209 18.83 22.76 -2.12
N PRO A 210 19.01 22.31 -0.88
CA PRO A 210 19.82 23.03 0.09
C PRO A 210 21.29 23.00 -0.35
N ILE A 211 22.04 24.06 -0.06
CA ILE A 211 23.47 24.04 -0.20
C ILE A 211 24.04 23.15 0.91
N LEU A 212 24.46 21.95 0.54
CA LEU A 212 25.09 21.02 1.47
C LEU A 212 26.53 21.49 1.72
N SER A 213 26.77 22.18 2.82
CA SER A 213 28.12 22.49 3.29
C SER A 213 28.57 21.42 4.29
N LYS A 214 29.75 20.82 4.06
CA LYS A 214 30.45 20.05 5.10
C LYS A 214 30.69 20.95 6.31
N ASN A 215 30.04 20.72 7.43
CA ASN A 215 30.50 21.32 8.66
C ASN A 215 31.77 20.59 9.11
N THR A 216 32.60 21.26 9.92
CA THR A 216 33.89 20.77 10.39
C THR A 216 33.83 19.47 11.18
N ASN A 217 32.61 18.95 11.51
CA ASN A 217 32.39 17.74 12.29
C ASN A 217 31.80 16.59 11.45
N GLY A 218 31.64 16.75 10.14
CA GLY A 218 31.21 15.66 9.25
C GLY A 218 29.69 15.32 9.31
N TYR A 219 28.92 16.04 10.12
CA TYR A 219 27.48 15.83 10.22
C TYR A 219 26.70 16.90 9.45
N THR A 220 25.75 16.50 8.64
CA THR A 220 24.77 17.43 8.06
C THR A 220 23.75 17.82 9.13
N ASN A 221 23.39 19.11 9.20
CA ASN A 221 22.43 19.63 10.20
C ASN A 221 20.97 19.16 10.03
N SER A 222 20.70 18.27 9.11
CA SER A 222 19.38 17.69 8.90
C SER A 222 19.35 16.28 9.49
N LYS A 223 18.73 16.13 10.66
CA LYS A 223 18.50 14.83 11.33
C LYS A 223 17.68 13.82 10.50
N ARG A 224 17.18 14.20 9.34
CA ARG A 224 16.34 13.38 8.47
C ARG A 224 17.00 12.97 7.16
N LEU A 225 18.13 13.56 6.79
CA LEU A 225 18.90 13.15 5.61
C LEU A 225 19.80 11.92 5.89
N LEU A 226 19.73 11.34 7.09
CA LEU A 226 20.53 10.18 7.50
C LEU A 226 20.27 8.90 6.70
N VAL A 227 19.23 8.87 5.87
CA VAL A 227 18.95 7.74 4.95
C VAL A 227 19.84 7.76 3.70
N LEU A 228 20.61 8.84 3.50
CA LEU A 228 21.45 9.03 2.29
C LEU A 228 22.97 9.06 2.60
N ASN A 229 23.39 8.87 3.83
CA ASN A 229 24.79 9.14 4.25
C ASN A 229 25.54 7.95 4.86
N ASP A 230 25.03 6.69 4.73
CA ASP A 230 25.81 5.48 5.08
C ASP A 230 26.09 4.62 3.85
#